data_bfdf7a7526fb0c1172d8b70fd06be0d9
#
_entry.id   bfdf7a7526fb0c1172d8b70fd06be0d9
#
_cell.length_a   1.000
_cell.length_b   1.000
_cell.length_c   1.000
_cell.angle_alpha   90.00
_cell.angle_beta   90.00
_cell.angle_gamma   90.00
#
_symmetry.space_group_name_H-M   'P 1'
#
loop_
_entity.id
_entity.type
_entity.pdbx_description
1 polymer ?
#
loop_
_entity_poly.entity_id
_entity_poly.type
_entity_poly.pdbx_seq_one_letter_code
_entity_poly.pdbx_strand_id
1 'polypeptide(L)'
;VLAAAEEAKAKKLNVVVGLQRHYQSNYRESMKRIQDGALGDIVGGQVYWNDGGVWVKPRTPNQTEMEYQMRNWYYFNWLCGDHIVEQHVHNIDVANWAKNGYPVKAEGTGGRAVRTGKEHGEIFDHHILTFTYADGSVIHSECRHFPGAANRVDETFQGTKGKAYLSAGNHGLLTDWKGNVIYDHDRKNQPNPYQVEHDELWATLIKGEYKFADAENAAKSTMTAIMGRYATYSGKVMTWEESLNGKVDLFPDTLAWDAAPKLLPNADGFYPHAIPGKTKVI
;
A
#
# COMPACT_ATOMS: atom_id res chain seq x y z
N VAL A 1 -10.21 1.01 13.37
CA VAL A 1 -8.87 1.64 13.44
C VAL A 1 -9.00 3.14 13.64
N LEU A 2 -9.75 3.90 12.79
CA LEU A 2 -9.84 5.36 12.89
C LEU A 2 -10.32 5.84 14.26
N ALA A 3 -11.38 5.24 14.84
CA ALA A 3 -11.84 5.59 16.19
C ALA A 3 -10.77 5.35 17.28
N ALA A 4 -10.01 4.25 17.16
CA ALA A 4 -8.89 3.96 18.07
C ALA A 4 -7.71 4.94 17.88
N ALA A 5 -7.47 5.41 16.65
CA ALA A 5 -6.48 6.45 16.37
C ALA A 5 -6.82 7.77 17.06
N GLU A 6 -8.09 8.19 16.99
CA GLU A 6 -8.57 9.40 17.69
C GLU A 6 -8.46 9.26 19.22
N GLU A 7 -8.78 8.08 19.76
CA GLU A 7 -8.63 7.81 21.19
C GLU A 7 -7.16 7.85 21.63
N ALA A 8 -6.26 7.25 20.85
CA ALA A 8 -4.83 7.27 21.12
C ALA A 8 -4.27 8.71 21.09
N LYS A 9 -4.70 9.51 20.12
CA LYS A 9 -4.35 10.93 20.00
C LYS A 9 -4.85 11.76 21.19
N ALA A 10 -6.12 11.56 21.60
CA ALA A 10 -6.69 12.24 22.76
C ALA A 10 -5.94 11.88 24.08
N LYS A 11 -5.47 10.64 24.19
CA LYS A 11 -4.67 10.16 25.33
C LYS A 11 -3.17 10.46 25.20
N LYS A 12 -2.73 11.11 24.13
CA LYS A 12 -1.31 11.38 23.82
C LYS A 12 -0.46 10.10 23.83
N LEU A 13 -0.97 9.01 23.25
CA LEU A 13 -0.23 7.77 23.08
C LEU A 13 0.48 7.80 21.72
N ASN A 14 1.79 7.55 21.74
CA ASN A 14 2.58 7.45 20.52
C ASN A 14 2.19 6.18 19.76
N VAL A 15 1.84 6.33 18.49
CA VAL A 15 1.57 5.24 17.56
C VAL A 15 2.44 5.45 16.33
N VAL A 16 3.36 4.52 16.10
CA VAL A 16 4.20 4.45 14.90
C VAL A 16 3.75 3.28 14.07
N VAL A 17 3.73 3.42 12.76
CA VAL A 17 3.33 2.38 11.81
C VAL A 17 4.45 2.15 10.82
N GLY A 18 4.72 0.88 10.48
CA GLY A 18 5.80 0.41 9.62
C GLY A 18 5.76 0.91 8.17
N LEU A 19 5.44 2.18 7.97
CA LEU A 19 5.59 2.91 6.71
C LEU A 19 6.97 3.60 6.71
N GLN A 20 8.02 2.79 6.67
CA GLN A 20 9.41 3.20 6.88
C GLN A 20 9.90 4.32 5.95
N ARG A 21 9.22 4.59 4.83
CA ARG A 21 9.57 5.70 3.94
C ARG A 21 9.42 7.06 4.62
N HIS A 22 8.53 7.18 5.61
CA HIS A 22 8.44 8.36 6.47
C HIS A 22 9.68 8.58 7.35
N TYR A 23 10.57 7.58 7.45
CA TYR A 23 11.81 7.62 8.22
C TYR A 23 13.05 7.55 7.33
N GLN A 24 12.88 7.52 6.00
CA GLN A 24 13.95 7.46 5.03
C GLN A 24 14.34 8.87 4.56
N SER A 25 15.62 9.21 4.63
CA SER A 25 16.12 10.58 4.42
C SER A 25 15.74 11.17 3.07
N ASN A 26 15.90 10.41 1.98
CA ASN A 26 15.57 10.89 0.64
C ASN A 26 14.08 11.24 0.50
N TYR A 27 13.18 10.45 1.10
CA TYR A 27 11.74 10.75 1.10
C TYR A 27 11.45 11.98 1.96
N ARG A 28 11.92 12.03 3.20
CA ARG A 28 11.72 13.18 4.10
C ARG A 28 12.17 14.49 3.47
N GLU A 29 13.39 14.51 2.93
CA GLU A 29 13.99 15.70 2.32
C GLU A 29 13.30 16.11 1.02
N SER A 30 12.89 15.15 0.21
CA SER A 30 12.15 15.42 -1.03
C SER A 30 10.73 15.91 -0.74
N MET A 31 10.00 15.23 0.15
CA MET A 31 8.63 15.59 0.51
C MET A 31 8.55 16.96 1.16
N LYS A 32 9.51 17.30 2.03
CA LYS A 32 9.60 18.65 2.58
C LYS A 32 9.66 19.70 1.48
N ARG A 33 10.50 19.52 0.47
CA ARG A 33 10.63 20.46 -0.67
C ARG A 33 9.38 20.50 -1.54
N ILE A 34 8.76 19.36 -1.78
CA ILE A 34 7.50 19.27 -2.53
C ILE A 34 6.42 20.06 -1.80
N GLN A 35 6.26 19.86 -0.49
CA GLN A 35 5.28 20.56 0.34
C GLN A 35 5.60 22.05 0.50
N ASP A 36 6.89 22.44 0.48
CA ASP A 36 7.34 23.84 0.43
C ASP A 36 7.12 24.48 -0.97
N GLY A 37 6.54 23.76 -1.94
CA GLY A 37 6.14 24.27 -3.26
C GLY A 37 7.24 24.27 -4.33
N ALA A 38 8.31 23.52 -4.14
CA ALA A 38 9.41 23.44 -5.10
C ALA A 38 8.96 22.98 -6.51
N LEU A 39 7.93 22.13 -6.57
CA LEU A 39 7.34 21.65 -7.83
C LEU A 39 6.05 22.37 -8.21
N GLY A 40 5.57 23.34 -7.39
CA GLY A 40 4.23 23.90 -7.51
C GLY A 40 3.16 22.86 -7.13
N ASP A 41 1.95 23.02 -7.68
CA ASP A 41 0.86 22.06 -7.44
C ASP A 41 1.16 20.74 -8.13
N ILE A 42 1.00 19.61 -7.43
CA ILE A 42 1.16 18.28 -8.01
C ILE A 42 -0.10 17.96 -8.84
N VAL A 43 0.08 17.87 -10.15
CA VAL A 43 -0.99 17.67 -11.13
C VAL A 43 -1.13 16.21 -11.58
N GLY A 44 -0.12 15.36 -11.29
CA GLY A 44 -0.16 13.94 -11.61
C GLY A 44 1.07 13.21 -11.10
N GLY A 45 1.07 11.90 -11.28
CA GLY A 45 2.20 11.06 -10.88
C GLY A 45 2.01 9.60 -11.22
N GLN A 46 3.01 8.82 -10.89
CA GLN A 46 3.03 7.37 -11.10
C GLN A 46 3.73 6.72 -9.91
N VAL A 47 3.16 5.63 -9.41
CA VAL A 47 3.73 4.84 -8.32
C VAL A 47 3.75 3.36 -8.70
N TYR A 48 4.87 2.70 -8.44
CA TYR A 48 5.11 1.34 -8.90
C TYR A 48 5.65 0.44 -7.81
N TRP A 49 5.09 -0.78 -7.72
CA TRP A 49 5.72 -1.92 -7.08
C TRP A 49 5.66 -3.12 -8.02
N ASN A 50 6.63 -3.20 -8.92
CA ASN A 50 6.74 -4.27 -9.90
C ASN A 50 7.95 -5.14 -9.57
N ASP A 51 7.73 -6.36 -9.11
CA ASP A 51 8.79 -7.31 -8.81
C ASP A 51 8.42 -8.77 -9.16
N GLY A 52 9.25 -9.72 -8.76
CA GLY A 52 9.06 -11.14 -9.03
C GLY A 52 8.11 -11.86 -8.08
N GLY A 53 7.68 -11.20 -7.00
CA GLY A 53 6.80 -11.77 -5.99
C GLY A 53 7.51 -12.27 -4.73
N VAL A 54 6.75 -12.96 -3.89
CA VAL A 54 7.18 -13.40 -2.56
C VAL A 54 7.12 -14.94 -2.45
N TRP A 55 7.53 -15.44 -1.30
CA TRP A 55 7.52 -16.87 -0.96
C TRP A 55 6.10 -17.48 -1.05
N VAL A 56 6.05 -18.78 -1.29
CA VAL A 56 4.88 -19.64 -1.16
C VAL A 56 5.16 -20.67 -0.07
N LYS A 57 4.19 -20.92 0.80
CA LYS A 57 4.24 -21.99 1.80
C LYS A 57 3.31 -23.14 1.36
N PRO A 58 3.86 -24.25 0.86
CA PRO A 58 3.04 -25.36 0.40
C PRO A 58 2.27 -26.00 1.56
N ARG A 59 1.09 -26.55 1.25
CA ARG A 59 0.28 -27.29 2.21
C ARG A 59 1.03 -28.54 2.71
N THR A 60 0.97 -28.80 3.99
CA THR A 60 1.50 -30.02 4.60
C THR A 60 0.38 -31.01 4.94
N PRO A 61 0.65 -32.33 5.01
CA PRO A 61 -0.35 -33.31 5.45
C PRO A 61 -0.95 -32.97 6.82
N ASN A 62 -2.22 -33.27 7.01
CA ASN A 62 -2.99 -33.07 8.26
C ASN A 62 -3.15 -31.61 8.73
N GLN A 63 -2.82 -30.67 7.90
CA GLN A 63 -3.00 -29.26 8.18
C GLN A 63 -4.47 -28.87 8.01
N THR A 64 -5.05 -28.21 9.02
CA THR A 64 -6.40 -27.63 8.89
C THR A 64 -6.37 -26.48 7.86
N GLU A 65 -7.53 -26.03 7.41
CA GLU A 65 -7.61 -24.92 6.47
C GLU A 65 -7.14 -23.61 7.10
N MET A 66 -7.49 -23.39 8.37
CA MET A 66 -7.02 -22.20 9.13
C MET A 66 -5.49 -22.19 9.24
N GLU A 67 -4.89 -23.32 9.65
CA GLU A 67 -3.43 -23.43 9.75
C GLU A 67 -2.73 -23.18 8.41
N TYR A 68 -3.29 -23.69 7.31
CA TYR A 68 -2.73 -23.47 6.00
C TYR A 68 -2.81 -22.00 5.58
N GLN A 69 -3.97 -21.38 5.70
CA GLN A 69 -4.14 -19.97 5.34
C GLN A 69 -3.26 -19.07 6.20
N MET A 70 -3.21 -19.28 7.51
CA MET A 70 -2.32 -18.55 8.42
C MET A 70 -0.84 -18.72 8.07
N ARG A 71 -0.42 -19.91 7.66
CA ARG A 71 0.97 -20.17 7.27
C ARG A 71 1.32 -19.62 5.89
N ASN A 72 0.37 -19.64 4.94
CA ASN A 72 0.50 -19.10 3.58
C ASN A 72 -0.21 -17.74 3.44
N TRP A 73 -0.21 -16.96 4.49
CA TRP A 73 -1.05 -15.78 4.72
C TRP A 73 -1.04 -14.74 3.60
N TYR A 74 0.05 -14.61 2.88
CA TYR A 74 0.20 -13.63 1.80
C TYR A 74 -0.82 -13.80 0.67
N TYR A 75 -1.41 -14.98 0.54
CA TYR A 75 -2.29 -15.34 -0.55
C TYR A 75 -3.78 -15.30 -0.21
N PHE A 76 -4.11 -14.74 0.97
CA PHE A 76 -5.49 -14.68 1.46
C PHE A 76 -5.86 -13.26 1.91
N ASN A 77 -6.94 -12.69 1.31
CA ASN A 77 -7.34 -11.30 1.52
C ASN A 77 -7.63 -10.94 2.97
N TRP A 78 -8.19 -11.85 3.75
CA TRP A 78 -8.50 -11.57 5.14
C TRP A 78 -7.26 -11.39 6.02
N LEU A 79 -6.10 -11.84 5.54
CA LEU A 79 -4.81 -11.71 6.22
C LEU A 79 -3.94 -10.59 5.64
N CYS A 80 -3.79 -10.55 4.31
CA CYS A 80 -2.88 -9.61 3.66
C CYS A 80 -3.56 -8.44 2.93
N GLY A 81 -4.83 -8.60 2.56
CA GLY A 81 -5.53 -7.60 1.75
C GLY A 81 -5.15 -7.57 0.28
N ASP A 82 -4.45 -8.59 -0.25
CA ASP A 82 -3.76 -8.64 -1.53
C ASP A 82 -2.45 -7.82 -1.55
N HIS A 83 -1.55 -8.09 -2.50
CA HIS A 83 -0.24 -7.43 -2.59
C HIS A 83 -0.32 -5.90 -2.84
N ILE A 84 -1.43 -5.41 -3.36
CA ILE A 84 -1.70 -3.97 -3.45
C ILE A 84 -1.80 -3.32 -2.06
N VAL A 85 -2.33 -4.05 -1.07
CA VAL A 85 -2.49 -3.57 0.32
C VAL A 85 -1.25 -3.90 1.14
N GLU A 86 -0.72 -5.12 1.02
CA GLU A 86 0.38 -5.60 1.86
C GLU A 86 1.72 -4.94 1.50
N GLN A 87 1.99 -4.75 0.21
CA GLN A 87 3.26 -4.22 -0.27
C GLN A 87 3.14 -2.83 -0.90
N HIS A 88 2.27 -2.70 -1.89
CA HIS A 88 2.18 -1.47 -2.68
C HIS A 88 1.61 -0.28 -1.90
N VAL A 89 1.02 -0.52 -0.74
CA VAL A 89 0.62 0.54 0.19
C VAL A 89 1.76 1.54 0.48
N HIS A 90 3.00 1.09 0.49
CA HIS A 90 4.16 1.96 0.66
C HIS A 90 4.28 3.05 -0.42
N ASN A 91 4.03 2.71 -1.69
CA ASN A 91 4.07 3.67 -2.80
C ASN A 91 2.79 4.52 -2.85
N ILE A 92 1.64 3.92 -2.54
CA ILE A 92 0.35 4.62 -2.44
C ILE A 92 0.39 5.67 -1.33
N ASP A 93 0.97 5.34 -0.19
CA ASP A 93 1.16 6.26 0.93
C ASP A 93 2.08 7.45 0.54
N VAL A 94 3.14 7.19 -0.20
CA VAL A 94 4.01 8.26 -0.73
C VAL A 94 3.24 9.21 -1.67
N ALA A 95 2.30 8.69 -2.48
CA ALA A 95 1.42 9.52 -3.30
C ALA A 95 0.50 10.38 -2.44
N ASN A 96 -0.15 9.80 -1.42
CA ASN A 96 -0.99 10.51 -0.48
C ASN A 96 -0.19 11.59 0.26
N TRP A 97 1.05 11.29 0.64
CA TRP A 97 1.95 12.25 1.29
C TRP A 97 2.32 13.41 0.35
N ALA A 98 2.69 13.12 -0.91
CA ALA A 98 2.99 14.15 -1.91
C ALA A 98 1.79 15.05 -2.21
N LYS A 99 0.58 14.47 -2.23
CA LYS A 99 -0.69 15.19 -2.44
C LYS A 99 -1.21 15.89 -1.18
N ASN A 100 -0.63 15.60 -0.01
CA ASN A 100 -1.15 16.02 1.28
C ASN A 100 -2.66 15.73 1.42
N GLY A 101 -3.10 14.55 0.98
CA GLY A 101 -4.51 14.17 0.96
C GLY A 101 -4.73 12.77 0.40
N TYR A 102 -6.00 12.38 0.32
CA TYR A 102 -6.42 11.06 -0.13
C TYR A 102 -7.31 11.15 -1.37
N PRO A 103 -7.28 10.16 -2.27
CA PRO A 103 -8.09 10.19 -3.49
C PRO A 103 -9.57 10.05 -3.17
N VAL A 104 -10.41 10.65 -4.01
CA VAL A 104 -11.87 10.57 -3.90
C VAL A 104 -12.45 9.38 -4.65
N LYS A 105 -11.71 8.82 -5.60
CA LYS A 105 -12.11 7.62 -6.35
C LYS A 105 -10.91 6.86 -6.90
N ALA A 106 -11.15 5.56 -7.20
CA ALA A 106 -10.24 4.68 -7.93
C ALA A 106 -10.97 3.94 -9.05
N GLU A 107 -10.26 3.68 -10.15
CA GLU A 107 -10.72 2.89 -11.28
C GLU A 107 -9.55 2.18 -11.95
N GLY A 108 -9.76 0.96 -12.45
CA GLY A 108 -8.66 0.23 -13.06
C GLY A 108 -8.98 -1.22 -13.38
N THR A 109 -7.95 -1.96 -13.66
CA THR A 109 -8.01 -3.38 -14.03
C THR A 109 -6.97 -4.19 -13.26
N GLY A 110 -7.20 -5.47 -13.13
CA GLY A 110 -6.28 -6.41 -12.51
C GLY A 110 -6.71 -7.84 -12.79
N GLY A 111 -5.92 -8.78 -12.33
CA GLY A 111 -6.23 -10.18 -12.55
C GLY A 111 -5.11 -11.13 -12.14
N ARG A 112 -5.20 -12.34 -12.69
CA ARG A 112 -4.25 -13.44 -12.48
C ARG A 112 -3.72 -13.89 -13.84
N ALA A 113 -2.43 -13.68 -14.07
CA ALA A 113 -1.75 -14.11 -15.28
C ALA A 113 -0.75 -15.26 -14.99
N VAL A 114 -0.06 -15.20 -13.85
CA VAL A 114 0.98 -16.15 -13.47
C VAL A 114 0.69 -16.86 -12.15
N ARG A 115 -0.10 -16.31 -11.26
CA ARG A 115 -0.51 -16.93 -9.99
C ARG A 115 -1.76 -17.77 -10.14
N THR A 116 -1.69 -18.83 -10.92
CA THR A 116 -2.82 -19.70 -11.27
C THR A 116 -2.86 -21.00 -10.48
N GLY A 117 -1.84 -21.32 -9.69
CA GLY A 117 -1.75 -22.53 -8.88
C GLY A 117 -2.63 -22.48 -7.62
N LYS A 118 -2.87 -23.66 -7.04
CA LYS A 118 -3.66 -23.85 -5.80
C LYS A 118 -3.06 -23.11 -4.59
N GLU A 119 -1.74 -23.00 -4.59
CA GLU A 119 -0.94 -22.37 -3.54
C GLU A 119 -1.04 -20.85 -3.52
N HIS A 120 -1.60 -20.26 -4.56
CA HIS A 120 -1.71 -18.80 -4.70
C HIS A 120 -3.03 -18.22 -4.17
N GLY A 121 -3.81 -19.00 -3.40
CA GLY A 121 -5.03 -18.53 -2.75
C GLY A 121 -6.00 -17.82 -3.71
N GLU A 122 -6.51 -16.67 -3.29
CA GLU A 122 -7.50 -15.88 -4.05
C GLU A 122 -6.97 -14.58 -4.64
N ILE A 123 -5.77 -14.12 -4.25
CA ILE A 123 -5.27 -12.80 -4.63
C ILE A 123 -4.90 -12.70 -6.11
N PHE A 124 -4.93 -11.48 -6.63
CA PHE A 124 -4.44 -11.18 -7.97
C PHE A 124 -2.90 -11.18 -8.01
N ASP A 125 -2.33 -11.19 -9.20
CA ASP A 125 -0.89 -11.02 -9.41
C ASP A 125 -0.54 -9.68 -10.06
N HIS A 126 -1.53 -8.90 -10.46
CA HIS A 126 -1.33 -7.52 -10.95
C HIS A 126 -2.55 -6.64 -10.72
N HIS A 127 -2.26 -5.36 -10.45
CA HIS A 127 -3.25 -4.28 -10.38
C HIS A 127 -2.70 -3.07 -11.13
N ILE A 128 -3.48 -2.53 -12.05
CA ILE A 128 -3.19 -1.32 -12.82
C ILE A 128 -4.39 -0.40 -12.69
N LEU A 129 -4.21 0.74 -12.05
CA LEU A 129 -5.33 1.62 -11.75
C LEU A 129 -4.92 3.09 -11.64
N THR A 130 -5.90 3.95 -11.55
CA THR A 130 -5.72 5.37 -11.29
C THR A 130 -6.47 5.77 -10.02
N PHE A 131 -5.83 6.63 -9.23
CA PHE A 131 -6.43 7.34 -8.12
C PHE A 131 -6.69 8.79 -8.54
N THR A 132 -7.93 9.27 -8.44
CA THR A 132 -8.29 10.67 -8.69
C THR A 132 -8.46 11.40 -7.37
N TYR A 133 -7.80 12.54 -7.22
CA TYR A 133 -7.90 13.41 -6.05
C TYR A 133 -8.95 14.50 -6.26
N ALA A 134 -9.34 15.20 -5.17
CA ALA A 134 -10.41 16.18 -5.20
C ALA A 134 -10.13 17.39 -6.13
N ASP A 135 -8.86 17.72 -6.35
CA ASP A 135 -8.42 18.77 -7.28
C ASP A 135 -8.39 18.32 -8.76
N GLY A 136 -8.82 17.07 -9.05
CA GLY A 136 -8.82 16.49 -10.39
C GLY A 136 -7.48 15.90 -10.82
N SER A 137 -6.42 16.01 -10.02
CA SER A 137 -5.15 15.35 -10.32
C SER A 137 -5.28 13.83 -10.24
N VAL A 138 -4.48 13.14 -11.05
CA VAL A 138 -4.54 11.68 -11.20
C VAL A 138 -3.18 11.05 -10.93
N ILE A 139 -3.15 10.06 -10.08
CA ILE A 139 -1.97 9.22 -9.85
C ILE A 139 -2.22 7.84 -10.46
N HIS A 140 -1.36 7.45 -11.40
CA HIS A 140 -1.30 6.09 -11.91
C HIS A 140 -0.60 5.18 -10.89
N SER A 141 -1.19 4.04 -10.63
CA SER A 141 -0.71 3.06 -9.64
C SER A 141 -0.62 1.69 -10.29
N GLU A 142 0.54 1.08 -10.25
CA GLU A 142 0.76 -0.26 -10.81
C GLU A 142 1.56 -1.11 -9.85
N CYS A 143 1.06 -2.31 -9.56
CA CYS A 143 1.83 -3.32 -8.86
C CYS A 143 1.62 -4.69 -9.49
N ARG A 144 2.70 -5.49 -9.52
CA ARG A 144 2.66 -6.83 -10.06
C ARG A 144 3.75 -7.73 -9.48
N HIS A 145 3.46 -9.02 -9.46
CA HIS A 145 4.41 -10.07 -9.11
C HIS A 145 4.60 -11.03 -10.30
N PHE A 146 5.47 -10.64 -11.24
CA PHE A 146 5.77 -11.42 -12.45
C PHE A 146 7.24 -11.85 -12.44
N PRO A 147 7.54 -13.11 -12.06
CA PRO A 147 8.91 -13.62 -12.08
C PRO A 147 9.55 -13.46 -13.47
N GLY A 148 10.78 -12.92 -13.50
CA GLY A 148 11.53 -12.72 -14.75
C GLY A 148 11.16 -11.47 -15.56
N ALA A 149 10.15 -10.70 -15.14
CA ALA A 149 9.85 -9.40 -15.74
C ALA A 149 10.72 -8.28 -15.14
N ALA A 150 10.82 -7.15 -15.81
CA ALA A 150 11.62 -6.01 -15.35
C ALA A 150 11.09 -5.46 -14.01
N ASN A 151 11.96 -5.31 -13.03
CA ASN A 151 11.59 -4.77 -11.72
C ASN A 151 11.57 -3.24 -11.71
N ARG A 152 10.59 -2.68 -10.97
CA ARG A 152 10.47 -1.26 -10.74
C ARG A 152 9.75 -0.98 -9.43
N VAL A 153 10.42 -0.33 -8.48
CA VAL A 153 9.83 0.10 -7.20
C VAL A 153 10.23 1.56 -6.96
N ASP A 154 9.40 2.47 -7.43
CA ASP A 154 9.67 3.90 -7.41
C ASP A 154 8.40 4.74 -7.55
N GLU A 155 8.55 6.04 -7.37
CA GLU A 155 7.52 7.05 -7.56
C GLU A 155 8.03 8.20 -8.42
N THR A 156 7.16 8.73 -9.26
CA THR A 156 7.37 9.98 -9.99
C THR A 156 6.19 10.91 -9.80
N PHE A 157 6.46 12.20 -9.58
CA PHE A 157 5.42 13.23 -9.47
C PHE A 157 5.68 14.35 -10.46
N GLN A 158 4.62 14.83 -11.09
CA GLN A 158 4.63 16.00 -11.95
C GLN A 158 3.89 17.14 -11.25
N GLY A 159 4.58 18.25 -11.09
CA GLY A 159 4.01 19.49 -10.60
C GLY A 159 3.98 20.57 -11.66
N THR A 160 3.36 21.69 -11.39
CA THR A 160 3.24 22.81 -12.32
C THR A 160 4.60 23.47 -12.65
N LYS A 161 5.61 23.31 -11.78
CA LYS A 161 6.95 23.91 -11.93
C LYS A 161 8.07 22.90 -12.24
N GLY A 162 7.82 21.59 -12.07
CA GLY A 162 8.85 20.58 -12.24
C GLY A 162 8.35 19.18 -11.88
N LYS A 163 9.31 18.27 -11.72
CA LYS A 163 9.04 16.85 -11.45
C LYS A 163 9.97 16.29 -10.37
N ALA A 164 9.52 15.22 -9.71
CA ALA A 164 10.31 14.42 -8.78
C ALA A 164 10.42 12.98 -9.25
N TYR A 165 11.53 12.33 -8.90
CA TYR A 165 11.74 10.90 -8.93
C TYR A 165 12.23 10.44 -7.55
N LEU A 166 11.57 9.44 -6.97
CA LEU A 166 11.89 8.88 -5.66
C LEU A 166 12.00 7.36 -5.76
N SER A 167 12.86 6.74 -4.96
CA SER A 167 12.87 5.28 -4.82
C SER A 167 13.38 4.84 -3.46
N ALA A 168 12.99 3.65 -3.03
CA ALA A 168 13.48 3.01 -1.81
C ALA A 168 15.01 2.77 -1.81
N GLY A 169 15.66 2.84 -2.97
CA GLY A 169 17.12 2.80 -3.13
C GLY A 169 17.83 4.12 -2.80
N ASN A 170 17.27 4.93 -1.91
CA ASN A 170 17.81 6.23 -1.47
C ASN A 170 17.93 7.27 -2.60
N HIS A 171 17.12 7.16 -3.66
CA HIS A 171 17.09 8.16 -4.72
C HIS A 171 16.00 9.19 -4.47
N GLY A 172 16.36 10.47 -4.50
CA GLY A 172 15.48 11.62 -4.44
C GLY A 172 15.99 12.71 -5.37
N LEU A 173 15.35 12.89 -6.53
CA LEU A 173 15.75 13.89 -7.53
C LEU A 173 14.56 14.77 -7.87
N LEU A 174 14.70 16.08 -7.67
CA LEU A 174 13.75 17.10 -8.09
C LEU A 174 14.38 17.97 -9.18
N THR A 175 13.66 18.19 -10.27
CA THR A 175 14.11 19.05 -11.37
C THR A 175 12.98 19.99 -11.80
N ASP A 176 13.33 21.15 -12.36
CA ASP A 176 12.37 21.95 -13.10
C ASP A 176 12.08 21.32 -14.49
N TRP A 177 11.14 21.90 -15.23
CA TRP A 177 10.80 21.41 -16.57
C TRP A 177 11.88 21.69 -17.62
N LYS A 178 12.88 22.50 -17.32
CA LYS A 178 14.06 22.74 -18.17
C LYS A 178 15.18 21.73 -17.91
N GLY A 179 15.03 20.89 -16.87
CA GLY A 179 16.01 19.90 -16.46
C GLY A 179 17.05 20.43 -15.46
N ASN A 180 16.90 21.66 -14.96
CA ASN A 180 17.76 22.15 -13.89
C ASN A 180 17.45 21.40 -12.60
N VAL A 181 18.50 20.96 -11.91
CA VAL A 181 18.37 20.25 -10.64
C VAL A 181 17.98 21.23 -9.53
N ILE A 182 16.84 20.98 -8.88
CA ILE A 182 16.40 21.69 -7.68
C ILE A 182 16.96 21.00 -6.44
N TYR A 183 16.98 19.66 -6.44
CA TYR A 183 17.49 18.83 -5.37
C TYR A 183 17.92 17.47 -5.91
N ASP A 184 19.08 17.00 -5.46
CA ASP A 184 19.57 15.63 -5.67
C ASP A 184 20.08 15.10 -4.32
N HIS A 185 19.47 14.00 -3.85
CA HIS A 185 19.79 13.44 -2.54
C HIS A 185 21.14 12.73 -2.55
N ASP A 186 21.99 13.02 -1.55
CA ASP A 186 23.21 12.22 -1.36
C ASP A 186 22.86 10.81 -0.86
N ARG A 187 23.12 9.83 -1.70
CA ARG A 187 22.78 8.42 -1.47
C ARG A 187 23.75 7.68 -0.56
N LYS A 188 24.88 8.31 -0.20
CA LYS A 188 25.94 7.66 0.57
C LYS A 188 25.62 7.65 2.05
N ASN A 189 25.98 6.55 2.70
CA ASN A 189 25.93 6.39 4.17
C ASN A 189 24.57 6.72 4.79
N GLN A 190 23.48 6.41 4.09
CA GLN A 190 22.14 6.65 4.62
C GLN A 190 21.80 5.63 5.71
N PRO A 191 21.21 6.08 6.83
CA PRO A 191 20.80 5.17 7.89
C PRO A 191 19.65 4.25 7.39
N ASN A 192 19.57 3.07 8.00
CA ASN A 192 18.47 2.14 7.74
C ASN A 192 17.15 2.74 8.26
N PRO A 193 16.16 2.99 7.41
CA PRO A 193 14.91 3.65 7.82
C PRO A 193 14.10 2.85 8.84
N TYR A 194 14.17 1.53 8.83
CA TYR A 194 13.54 0.68 9.84
C TYR A 194 14.16 0.91 11.22
N GLN A 195 15.47 1.07 11.29
CA GLN A 195 16.16 1.38 12.55
C GLN A 195 15.84 2.81 13.01
N VAL A 196 15.84 3.78 12.08
CA VAL A 196 15.50 5.18 12.40
C VAL A 196 14.09 5.29 13.00
N GLU A 197 13.12 4.56 12.43
CA GLU A 197 11.75 4.49 12.96
C GLU A 197 11.72 4.08 14.44
N HIS A 198 12.41 2.99 14.78
CA HIS A 198 12.48 2.50 16.15
C HIS A 198 13.27 3.44 17.06
N ASP A 199 14.41 3.96 16.60
CA ASP A 199 15.24 4.87 17.39
C ASP A 199 14.50 6.15 17.75
N GLU A 200 13.76 6.73 16.81
CA GLU A 200 12.94 7.92 17.07
C GLU A 200 11.77 7.64 18.03
N LEU A 201 11.12 6.49 17.90
CA LEU A 201 10.06 6.08 18.84
C LEU A 201 10.62 5.92 20.25
N TRP A 202 11.70 5.17 20.42
CA TRP A 202 12.33 4.94 21.72
C TRP A 202 12.85 6.24 22.35
N ALA A 203 13.50 7.09 21.57
CA ALA A 203 13.96 8.39 22.07
C ALA A 203 12.80 9.27 22.57
N THR A 204 11.66 9.22 21.89
CA THR A 204 10.45 9.95 22.27
C THR A 204 9.83 9.40 23.54
N LEU A 205 9.74 8.07 23.68
CA LEU A 205 9.21 7.40 24.88
C LEU A 205 10.09 7.64 26.11
N ILE A 206 11.42 7.58 25.97
CA ILE A 206 12.37 7.84 27.06
C ILE A 206 12.21 9.27 27.60
N LYS A 207 11.94 10.24 26.72
CA LYS A 207 11.72 11.64 27.12
C LYS A 207 10.31 11.90 27.66
N GLY A 208 9.39 10.94 27.59
CA GLY A 208 8.00 11.14 27.95
C GLY A 208 7.24 12.10 27.02
N GLU A 209 7.69 12.24 25.77
CA GLU A 209 7.09 13.13 24.77
C GLU A 209 5.99 12.44 23.97
N TYR A 210 5.04 13.24 23.46
CA TYR A 210 4.05 12.81 22.45
C TYR A 210 4.45 13.41 21.10
N LYS A 211 4.74 12.57 20.13
CA LYS A 211 5.22 13.00 18.80
C LYS A 211 4.51 12.27 17.64
N PHE A 212 4.19 10.99 17.80
CA PHE A 212 3.75 10.13 16.71
C PHE A 212 2.26 9.81 16.79
N ALA A 213 1.53 10.13 15.71
CA ALA A 213 0.10 9.87 15.54
C ALA A 213 -0.17 9.18 14.18
N ASP A 214 0.66 8.22 13.79
CA ASP A 214 0.69 7.66 12.44
C ASP A 214 -0.52 6.77 12.11
N ALA A 215 -1.27 6.34 13.13
CA ALA A 215 -2.40 5.41 12.96
C ALA A 215 -3.48 5.93 12.00
N GLU A 216 -3.79 7.24 12.02
CA GLU A 216 -4.79 7.83 11.13
C GLU A 216 -4.31 7.81 9.67
N ASN A 217 -3.08 8.27 9.43
CA ASN A 217 -2.48 8.25 8.09
C ASN A 217 -2.38 6.83 7.54
N ALA A 218 -1.88 5.91 8.35
CA ALA A 218 -1.74 4.50 7.96
C ALA A 218 -3.10 3.87 7.62
N ALA A 219 -4.14 4.13 8.43
CA ALA A 219 -5.49 3.63 8.16
C ALA A 219 -6.05 4.18 6.84
N LYS A 220 -5.84 5.46 6.55
CA LYS A 220 -6.32 6.10 5.32
C LYS A 220 -5.52 5.66 4.10
N SER A 221 -4.19 5.50 4.19
CA SER A 221 -3.37 4.96 3.10
C SER A 221 -3.69 3.48 2.83
N THR A 222 -3.94 2.69 3.87
CA THR A 222 -4.44 1.31 3.72
C THR A 222 -5.81 1.29 3.05
N MET A 223 -6.73 2.20 3.44
CA MET A 223 -8.05 2.31 2.81
C MET A 223 -7.94 2.73 1.33
N THR A 224 -6.98 3.59 0.98
CA THR A 224 -6.69 3.92 -0.43
C THR A 224 -6.32 2.65 -1.22
N ALA A 225 -5.44 1.82 -0.68
CA ALA A 225 -5.05 0.55 -1.30
C ALA A 225 -6.22 -0.44 -1.42
N ILE A 226 -7.08 -0.53 -0.38
CA ILE A 226 -8.30 -1.35 -0.38
C ILE A 226 -9.29 -0.85 -1.45
N MET A 227 -9.49 0.46 -1.57
CA MET A 227 -10.32 1.05 -2.63
C MET A 227 -9.79 0.68 -4.02
N GLY A 228 -8.47 0.69 -4.22
CA GLY A 228 -7.81 0.21 -5.45
C GLY A 228 -8.08 -1.28 -5.72
N ARG A 229 -7.99 -2.13 -4.68
CA ARG A 229 -8.36 -3.54 -4.78
C ARG A 229 -9.83 -3.71 -5.16
N TYR A 230 -10.74 -2.97 -4.53
CA TYR A 230 -12.17 -3.02 -4.87
C TYR A 230 -12.41 -2.63 -6.33
N ALA A 231 -11.76 -1.58 -6.82
CA ALA A 231 -11.88 -1.16 -8.21
C ALA A 231 -11.42 -2.26 -9.17
N THR A 232 -10.27 -2.88 -8.94
CA THR A 232 -9.73 -3.91 -9.83
C THR A 232 -10.48 -5.24 -9.71
N TYR A 233 -10.94 -5.63 -8.51
CA TYR A 233 -11.71 -6.87 -8.29
C TYR A 233 -13.11 -6.81 -8.88
N SER A 234 -13.78 -5.66 -8.78
CA SER A 234 -15.12 -5.46 -9.33
C SER A 234 -15.13 -5.04 -10.79
N GLY A 235 -14.04 -4.41 -11.27
CA GLY A 235 -13.99 -3.75 -12.57
C GLY A 235 -14.85 -2.48 -12.64
N LYS A 236 -15.14 -1.86 -11.48
CA LYS A 236 -15.99 -0.66 -11.36
C LYS A 236 -15.20 0.52 -10.82
N VAL A 237 -15.72 1.72 -11.04
CA VAL A 237 -15.27 2.91 -10.32
C VAL A 237 -15.71 2.77 -8.87
N MET A 238 -14.78 2.97 -7.94
CA MET A 238 -15.00 2.94 -6.50
C MET A 238 -14.74 4.31 -5.92
N THR A 239 -15.68 4.85 -5.17
CA THR A 239 -15.48 6.10 -4.43
C THR A 239 -14.90 5.84 -3.05
N TRP A 240 -14.26 6.86 -2.47
CA TRP A 240 -13.74 6.81 -1.10
C TRP A 240 -14.85 6.49 -0.10
N GLU A 241 -15.99 7.18 -0.24
CA GLU A 241 -17.12 7.05 0.67
C GLU A 241 -17.73 5.64 0.63
N GLU A 242 -18.00 5.10 -0.56
CA GLU A 242 -18.49 3.73 -0.72
C GLU A 242 -17.52 2.70 -0.15
N SER A 243 -16.22 2.88 -0.39
CA SER A 243 -15.19 1.97 0.08
C SER A 243 -15.06 2.00 1.61
N LEU A 244 -15.11 3.18 2.21
CA LEU A 244 -15.02 3.34 3.67
C LEU A 244 -16.25 2.80 4.40
N ASN A 245 -17.44 2.92 3.81
CA ASN A 245 -18.71 2.45 4.37
C ASN A 245 -19.07 1.02 3.93
N GLY A 246 -18.22 0.38 3.14
CA GLY A 246 -18.40 -1.01 2.72
C GLY A 246 -18.51 -1.96 3.92
N LYS A 247 -19.42 -2.95 3.78
CA LYS A 247 -19.71 -3.92 4.87
C LYS A 247 -19.11 -5.30 4.62
N VAL A 248 -18.08 -5.36 3.75
CA VAL A 248 -17.39 -6.63 3.49
C VAL A 248 -16.66 -7.08 4.74
N ASP A 249 -17.05 -8.22 5.26
CA ASP A 249 -16.38 -8.88 6.36
C ASP A 249 -15.70 -10.16 5.85
N LEU A 250 -14.39 -10.10 5.75
CA LEU A 250 -13.54 -11.21 5.32
C LEU A 250 -13.05 -12.06 6.51
N PHE A 251 -13.23 -11.57 7.74
CA PHE A 251 -12.70 -12.23 8.94
C PHE A 251 -13.45 -13.54 9.23
N PRO A 252 -12.76 -14.59 9.69
CA PRO A 252 -13.44 -15.80 10.18
C PRO A 252 -14.38 -15.51 11.34
N ASP A 253 -15.52 -16.20 11.39
CA ASP A 253 -16.47 -16.04 12.48
C ASP A 253 -15.91 -16.55 13.83
N THR A 254 -14.97 -17.49 13.77
CA THR A 254 -14.27 -18.03 14.93
C THR A 254 -12.77 -18.10 14.66
N LEU A 255 -11.97 -17.60 15.58
CA LEU A 255 -10.50 -17.68 15.55
C LEU A 255 -10.05 -18.88 16.37
N ALA A 256 -10.02 -20.06 15.73
CA ALA A 256 -9.49 -21.30 16.29
C ALA A 256 -8.79 -22.10 15.19
N TRP A 257 -7.78 -22.88 15.54
CA TRP A 257 -6.99 -23.64 14.56
C TRP A 257 -7.79 -24.70 13.79
N ASP A 258 -8.88 -25.18 14.37
CA ASP A 258 -9.82 -26.15 13.78
C ASP A 258 -11.08 -25.48 13.19
N ALA A 259 -11.22 -24.17 13.31
CA ALA A 259 -12.31 -23.43 12.68
C ALA A 259 -12.08 -23.28 11.16
N ALA A 260 -13.20 -23.20 10.43
CA ALA A 260 -13.15 -22.96 8.98
C ALA A 260 -13.06 -21.45 8.69
N PRO A 261 -12.08 -20.99 7.88
CA PRO A 261 -12.12 -19.65 7.28
C PRO A 261 -13.35 -19.47 6.37
N LYS A 262 -13.76 -18.22 6.13
CA LYS A 262 -14.89 -17.94 5.21
C LYS A 262 -14.61 -18.38 3.77
N LEU A 263 -13.36 -18.27 3.34
CA LEU A 263 -12.93 -18.74 2.03
C LEU A 263 -12.39 -20.16 2.13
N LEU A 264 -13.01 -21.08 1.39
CA LEU A 264 -12.60 -22.47 1.29
C LEU A 264 -12.24 -22.83 -0.16
N PRO A 265 -11.33 -23.78 -0.38
CA PRO A 265 -11.04 -24.28 -1.71
C PRO A 265 -12.20 -25.14 -2.25
N ASN A 266 -12.31 -25.24 -3.57
CA ASN A 266 -13.20 -26.19 -4.22
C ASN A 266 -12.67 -27.64 -4.10
N ALA A 267 -13.39 -28.62 -4.66
CA ALA A 267 -13.02 -30.03 -4.62
C ALA A 267 -11.64 -30.31 -5.26
N ASP A 268 -11.23 -29.52 -6.22
CA ASP A 268 -9.92 -29.61 -6.88
C ASP A 268 -8.80 -28.90 -6.12
N GLY A 269 -9.13 -28.21 -5.01
CA GLY A 269 -8.18 -27.48 -4.17
C GLY A 269 -7.87 -26.05 -4.62
N PHE A 270 -8.62 -25.48 -5.58
CA PHE A 270 -8.48 -24.09 -6.00
C PHE A 270 -9.42 -23.17 -5.22
N TYR A 271 -8.94 -21.99 -4.89
CA TYR A 271 -9.74 -20.98 -4.22
C TYR A 271 -10.51 -20.14 -5.24
N PRO A 272 -11.80 -19.85 -4.97
CA PRO A 272 -12.53 -18.82 -5.73
C PRO A 272 -11.78 -17.49 -5.65
N HIS A 273 -11.68 -16.81 -6.76
CA HIS A 273 -11.04 -15.50 -6.84
C HIS A 273 -11.95 -14.49 -7.55
N ALA A 274 -11.65 -13.21 -7.41
CA ALA A 274 -12.45 -12.16 -8.01
C ALA A 274 -12.45 -12.25 -9.55
N ILE A 275 -13.58 -11.91 -10.14
CA ILE A 275 -13.77 -11.81 -11.60
C ILE A 275 -14.29 -10.40 -11.88
N PRO A 276 -13.47 -9.52 -12.50
CA PRO A 276 -13.91 -8.18 -12.86
C PRO A 276 -15.20 -8.17 -13.68
N GLY A 277 -16.10 -7.26 -13.36
CA GLY A 277 -17.44 -7.19 -13.96
C GLY A 277 -18.49 -8.12 -13.31
N LYS A 278 -18.07 -9.09 -12.48
CA LYS A 278 -18.99 -10.04 -11.81
C LYS A 278 -18.92 -9.98 -10.28
N THR A 279 -17.73 -9.80 -9.73
CA THR A 279 -17.53 -9.83 -8.28
C THR A 279 -18.09 -8.56 -7.63
N LYS A 280 -18.89 -8.75 -6.57
CA LYS A 280 -19.32 -7.68 -5.68
C LYS A 280 -18.29 -7.53 -4.56
N VAL A 281 -17.88 -6.30 -4.28
CA VAL A 281 -16.81 -5.99 -3.30
C VAL A 281 -17.27 -5.11 -2.14
N ILE A 282 -18.50 -4.60 -2.22
CA ILE A 282 -19.19 -3.82 -1.17
C ILE A 282 -20.69 -4.09 -1.22
#